data_d404571c32b6fe31c96c7429f2ec82d6
#
_entry.id   d404571c32b6fe31c96c7429f2ec82d6
#
_cell.length_a   1.000
_cell.length_b   1.000
_cell.length_c   1.000
_cell.angle_alpha   90.00
_cell.angle_beta   90.00
_cell.angle_gamma   90.00
#
_symmetry.space_group_name_H-M   'P 1'
#
loop_
_entity.id
_entity.type
_entity.pdbx_description
1 polymer ?
#
loop_
_entity_poly.entity_id
_entity_poly.type
_entity_poly.pdbx_seq_one_letter_code
_entity_poly.pdbx_strand_id
1 'polypeptide(L)'
;LFLVLLVSPIAAQTHRLATFNIRWDNPNDLGNLWKDRATQVIQLIQFHQIGIVGTQEVLAHQLKQLNEGLGYASIGVGRDDGATKGEFSPIHYDPVRYKLEDSGTFWLSPSPEVPSKGWDAALNRICSWGKFTSQDGSRFYVFNVHYDHMGQQAREESSKLVLSKINEINREGLPVIWMGDFNVEPENPAYQVILNQETWKDARLVSKLPSYGPKGTFTAFEWDRMPAGIIDHIFVQGKLEVLRHGILTDNYGKKYPSDHFPVLVELKF
;
A
#
# COMPACT_ATOMS: atom_id res chain seq x y z
N LEU A 1 43.71 3.69 32.16
CA LEU A 1 43.24 4.08 30.82
C LEU A 1 41.77 3.75 30.73
N PHE A 2 40.88 4.73 30.91
CA PHE A 2 39.44 4.54 30.74
C PHE A 2 39.10 4.68 29.24
N LEU A 3 38.64 3.60 28.64
CA LEU A 3 38.11 3.61 27.27
C LEU A 3 36.68 4.16 27.30
N VAL A 4 36.48 5.42 26.94
CA VAL A 4 35.16 6.01 26.77
C VAL A 4 34.61 5.52 25.41
N LEU A 5 33.74 4.53 25.43
CA LEU A 5 32.95 4.16 24.26
C LEU A 5 31.98 5.30 23.95
N LEU A 6 32.31 6.10 22.94
CA LEU A 6 31.36 7.06 22.35
C LEU A 6 30.26 6.26 21.63
N VAL A 7 29.15 6.07 22.29
CA VAL A 7 27.92 5.61 21.64
C VAL A 7 27.40 6.78 20.82
N SER A 8 27.71 6.80 19.52
CA SER A 8 27.07 7.75 18.59
C SER A 8 25.55 7.49 18.61
N PRO A 9 24.72 8.52 18.78
CA PRO A 9 23.28 8.32 18.66
C PRO A 9 22.99 7.78 17.25
N ILE A 10 22.35 6.61 17.18
CA ILE A 10 21.83 6.10 15.89
C ILE A 10 20.83 7.15 15.44
N ALA A 11 21.17 7.88 14.38
CA ALA A 11 20.23 8.80 13.77
C ALA A 11 18.97 8.01 13.38
N ALA A 12 17.80 8.46 13.84
CA ALA A 12 16.55 7.79 13.52
C ALA A 12 16.44 7.67 12.00
N GLN A 13 16.36 6.43 11.54
CA GLN A 13 16.31 6.09 10.12
C GLN A 13 14.99 6.56 9.53
N THR A 14 15.00 7.03 8.29
CA THR A 14 13.77 7.31 7.55
C THR A 14 13.33 6.08 6.76
N HIS A 15 12.01 5.88 6.68
CA HIS A 15 11.40 4.73 6.05
C HIS A 15 10.55 5.19 4.87
N ARG A 16 10.83 4.65 3.68
CA ARG A 16 10.05 4.91 2.48
C ARG A 16 9.10 3.76 2.22
N LEU A 17 7.81 4.07 2.28
CA LEU A 17 6.72 3.15 2.01
C LEU A 17 5.88 3.69 0.86
N ALA A 18 5.27 2.81 0.08
CA ALA A 18 4.38 3.23 -1.00
C ALA A 18 3.18 2.29 -1.16
N THR A 19 2.09 2.82 -1.68
CA THR A 19 1.04 2.04 -2.32
C THR A 19 1.12 2.18 -3.82
N PHE A 20 0.91 1.09 -4.55
CA PHE A 20 0.99 1.07 -6.00
C PHE A 20 0.09 0.01 -6.61
N ASN A 21 -1.06 0.38 -7.15
CA ASN A 21 -1.81 -0.50 -8.03
C ASN A 21 -1.01 -0.70 -9.31
N ILE A 22 -0.53 -1.93 -9.55
CA ILE A 22 0.38 -2.24 -10.66
C ILE A 22 -0.36 -2.66 -11.93
N ARG A 23 -1.66 -2.69 -11.91
CA ARG A 23 -2.53 -3.23 -12.95
C ARG A 23 -2.27 -4.72 -13.20
N TRP A 24 -3.30 -5.55 -13.13
CA TRP A 24 -3.19 -6.96 -13.46
C TRP A 24 -2.75 -7.18 -14.92
N ASP A 25 -2.23 -8.37 -15.22
CA ASP A 25 -1.79 -8.74 -16.56
C ASP A 25 -3.00 -8.98 -17.48
N ASN A 26 -3.63 -7.89 -17.91
CA ASN A 26 -4.79 -7.91 -18.77
C ASN A 26 -4.37 -8.04 -20.24
N PRO A 27 -4.73 -9.11 -20.93
CA PRO A 27 -4.35 -9.32 -22.33
C PRO A 27 -4.96 -8.29 -23.29
N ASN A 28 -5.96 -7.52 -22.84
CA ASN A 28 -6.59 -6.47 -23.65
C ASN A 28 -5.91 -5.11 -23.53
N ASP A 29 -4.96 -4.94 -22.61
CA ASP A 29 -4.21 -3.68 -22.43
C ASP A 29 -3.10 -3.56 -23.48
N LEU A 30 -3.48 -3.58 -24.77
CA LEU A 30 -2.55 -3.54 -25.90
C LEU A 30 -1.62 -2.32 -25.82
N GLY A 31 -0.30 -2.58 -25.89
CA GLY A 31 0.74 -1.57 -25.72
C GLY A 31 1.13 -1.28 -24.28
N ASN A 32 0.39 -1.83 -23.30
CA ASN A 32 0.65 -1.73 -21.86
C ASN A 32 0.56 -3.10 -21.16
N LEU A 33 0.89 -4.19 -21.87
CA LEU A 33 0.91 -5.53 -21.29
C LEU A 33 1.93 -5.62 -20.14
N TRP A 34 1.66 -6.48 -19.17
CA TRP A 34 2.57 -6.64 -18.04
C TRP A 34 4.02 -6.91 -18.44
N LYS A 35 4.24 -7.76 -19.44
CA LYS A 35 5.59 -8.03 -19.97
C LYS A 35 6.34 -6.79 -20.45
N ASP A 36 5.61 -5.75 -20.88
CA ASP A 36 6.17 -4.50 -21.36
C ASP A 36 6.41 -3.49 -20.23
N ARG A 37 5.82 -3.70 -19.03
CA ARG A 37 5.83 -2.78 -17.86
C ARG A 37 6.59 -3.30 -16.65
N ALA A 38 6.74 -4.61 -16.50
CA ALA A 38 7.29 -5.23 -15.30
C ALA A 38 8.65 -4.65 -14.89
N THR A 39 9.56 -4.47 -15.86
CA THR A 39 10.89 -3.90 -15.62
C THR A 39 10.79 -2.47 -15.08
N GLN A 40 9.88 -1.65 -15.61
CA GLN A 40 9.69 -0.27 -15.20
C GLN A 40 9.10 -0.16 -13.80
N VAL A 41 8.14 -1.05 -13.45
CA VAL A 41 7.60 -1.13 -12.09
C VAL A 41 8.71 -1.47 -11.09
N ILE A 42 9.54 -2.48 -11.40
CA ILE A 42 10.66 -2.90 -10.55
C ILE A 42 11.68 -1.76 -10.40
N GLN A 43 12.11 -1.15 -11.50
CA GLN A 43 13.10 -0.08 -11.50
C GLN A 43 12.60 1.17 -10.74
N LEU A 44 11.32 1.51 -10.84
CA LEU A 44 10.71 2.60 -10.09
C LEU A 44 10.83 2.34 -8.58
N ILE A 45 10.44 1.17 -8.12
CA ILE A 45 10.51 0.79 -6.69
C ILE A 45 11.96 0.85 -6.20
N GLN A 46 12.90 0.33 -6.99
CA GLN A 46 14.34 0.33 -6.67
C GLN A 46 14.91 1.76 -6.64
N PHE A 47 14.63 2.57 -7.67
CA PHE A 47 15.17 3.94 -7.79
C PHE A 47 14.73 4.83 -6.64
N HIS A 48 13.45 4.77 -6.28
CA HIS A 48 12.90 5.51 -5.15
C HIS A 48 13.23 4.88 -3.79
N GLN A 49 13.96 3.75 -3.76
CA GLN A 49 14.38 3.05 -2.53
C GLN A 49 13.20 2.73 -1.60
N ILE A 50 12.07 2.32 -2.18
CA ILE A 50 10.85 1.99 -1.45
C ILE A 50 11.09 0.68 -0.71
N GLY A 51 11.18 0.72 0.60
CA GLY A 51 11.53 -0.46 1.40
C GLY A 51 10.35 -1.36 1.74
N ILE A 52 9.12 -0.82 1.72
CA ILE A 52 7.86 -1.58 1.83
C ILE A 52 6.89 -1.01 0.80
N VAL A 53 6.29 -1.87 -0.02
CA VAL A 53 5.27 -1.46 -0.99
C VAL A 53 4.05 -2.38 -0.92
N GLY A 54 2.88 -1.77 -0.66
CA GLY A 54 1.59 -2.43 -0.85
C GLY A 54 1.20 -2.32 -2.32
N THR A 55 1.03 -3.44 -3.00
CA THR A 55 0.59 -3.45 -4.40
C THR A 55 -0.83 -4.01 -4.51
N GLN A 56 -1.55 -3.65 -5.59
CA GLN A 56 -2.90 -4.10 -5.86
C GLN A 56 -2.97 -4.66 -7.29
N GLU A 57 -4.01 -5.43 -7.57
CA GLU A 57 -4.24 -6.13 -8.85
C GLU A 57 -3.14 -7.14 -9.24
N VAL A 58 -2.47 -7.71 -8.27
CA VAL A 58 -1.31 -8.56 -8.51
C VAL A 58 -1.74 -10.01 -8.77
N LEU A 59 -1.41 -10.58 -9.92
CA LEU A 59 -1.56 -12.02 -10.17
C LEU A 59 -0.34 -12.79 -9.67
N ALA A 60 -0.50 -14.10 -9.43
CA ALA A 60 0.56 -14.93 -8.84
C ALA A 60 1.91 -14.87 -9.61
N HIS A 61 1.89 -14.82 -10.95
CA HIS A 61 3.12 -14.68 -11.74
C HIS A 61 3.74 -13.29 -11.64
N GLN A 62 2.92 -12.22 -11.51
CA GLN A 62 3.39 -10.86 -11.29
C GLN A 62 4.03 -10.74 -9.89
N LEU A 63 3.40 -11.33 -8.86
CA LEU A 63 3.94 -11.42 -7.50
C LEU A 63 5.35 -12.05 -7.50
N LYS A 64 5.49 -13.21 -8.16
CA LYS A 64 6.76 -13.89 -8.27
C LYS A 64 7.81 -13.02 -8.95
N GLN A 65 7.48 -12.42 -10.10
CA GLN A 65 8.41 -11.60 -10.87
C GLN A 65 8.84 -10.33 -10.10
N LEU A 66 7.93 -9.70 -9.35
CA LEU A 66 8.27 -8.57 -8.49
C LEU A 66 9.24 -8.97 -7.38
N ASN A 67 8.94 -10.07 -6.68
CA ASN A 67 9.80 -10.54 -5.59
C ASN A 67 11.21 -10.88 -6.09
N GLU A 68 11.32 -11.58 -7.22
CA GLU A 68 12.60 -11.95 -7.83
C GLU A 68 13.37 -10.71 -8.32
N GLY A 69 12.68 -9.79 -8.99
CA GLY A 69 13.31 -8.58 -9.54
C GLY A 69 13.74 -7.56 -8.48
N LEU A 70 13.02 -7.48 -7.37
CA LEU A 70 13.35 -6.59 -6.25
C LEU A 70 14.32 -7.25 -5.25
N GLY A 71 14.38 -8.57 -5.17
CA GLY A 71 15.00 -9.29 -4.06
C GLY A 71 14.19 -9.14 -2.75
N TYR A 72 12.88 -8.94 -2.85
CA TYR A 72 11.98 -8.73 -1.71
C TYR A 72 11.23 -10.00 -1.35
N ALA A 73 10.85 -10.08 -0.06
CA ALA A 73 9.84 -10.99 0.40
C ALA A 73 8.44 -10.34 0.29
N SER A 74 7.39 -11.16 0.33
CA SER A 74 6.02 -10.66 0.34
C SER A 74 5.10 -11.48 1.22
N ILE A 75 4.00 -10.85 1.64
CA ILE A 75 2.88 -11.45 2.36
C ILE A 75 1.58 -11.14 1.64
N GLY A 76 0.59 -12.00 1.80
CA GLY A 76 -0.72 -11.92 1.16
C GLY A 76 -1.08 -13.19 0.41
N VAL A 77 -2.35 -13.34 0.10
CA VAL A 77 -2.90 -14.51 -0.61
C VAL A 77 -3.81 -14.08 -1.76
N GLY A 78 -4.11 -14.97 -2.67
CA GLY A 78 -5.10 -14.75 -3.73
C GLY A 78 -6.52 -14.64 -3.17
N ARG A 79 -7.27 -13.64 -3.60
CA ARG A 79 -8.58 -13.29 -3.03
C ARG A 79 -9.67 -14.34 -3.24
N ASP A 80 -9.51 -15.24 -4.23
CA ASP A 80 -10.58 -16.17 -4.61
C ASP A 80 -10.52 -17.50 -3.88
N ASP A 81 -9.34 -17.91 -3.39
CA ASP A 81 -9.17 -19.21 -2.71
C ASP A 81 -8.36 -19.14 -1.41
N GLY A 82 -7.85 -17.98 -1.07
CA GLY A 82 -6.95 -17.84 0.08
C GLY A 82 -5.56 -18.45 -0.14
N ALA A 83 -5.20 -18.71 -1.38
CA ALA A 83 -3.91 -19.31 -1.77
C ALA A 83 -3.33 -18.56 -2.99
N THR A 84 -3.63 -19.01 -4.21
CA THR A 84 -3.00 -18.48 -5.43
C THR A 84 -3.96 -17.99 -6.49
N LYS A 85 -5.27 -18.14 -6.32
CA LYS A 85 -6.27 -17.73 -7.31
C LYS A 85 -6.78 -16.31 -7.06
N GLY A 86 -7.03 -15.63 -8.18
CA GLY A 86 -7.47 -14.24 -8.18
C GLY A 86 -6.33 -13.26 -7.94
N GLU A 87 -6.68 -12.00 -7.80
CA GLU A 87 -5.71 -10.95 -7.50
C GLU A 87 -5.32 -10.97 -6.04
N PHE A 88 -4.06 -10.63 -5.79
CA PHE A 88 -3.51 -10.36 -4.47
C PHE A 88 -3.56 -8.86 -4.17
N SER A 89 -3.57 -8.52 -2.89
CA SER A 89 -3.20 -7.19 -2.38
C SER A 89 -1.99 -7.37 -1.45
N PRO A 90 -0.82 -7.74 -1.98
CA PRO A 90 0.33 -8.14 -1.19
C PRO A 90 1.07 -6.94 -0.62
N ILE A 91 1.88 -7.20 0.41
CA ILE A 91 2.88 -6.26 0.91
C ILE A 91 4.25 -6.87 0.61
N HIS A 92 5.01 -6.21 -0.27
CA HIS A 92 6.41 -6.55 -0.52
C HIS A 92 7.30 -5.74 0.41
N TYR A 93 8.36 -6.35 0.91
CA TYR A 93 9.29 -5.68 1.81
C TYR A 93 10.73 -6.17 1.60
N ASP A 94 11.68 -5.25 1.80
CA ASP A 94 13.11 -5.56 1.80
C ASP A 94 13.48 -6.32 3.08
N PRO A 95 13.81 -7.64 3.00
CA PRO A 95 14.08 -8.46 4.18
C PRO A 95 15.40 -8.11 4.87
N VAL A 96 16.27 -7.32 4.22
CA VAL A 96 17.48 -6.79 4.85
C VAL A 96 17.13 -5.66 5.80
N ARG A 97 16.15 -4.82 5.45
CA ARG A 97 15.76 -3.63 6.22
C ARG A 97 14.67 -3.90 7.24
N TYR A 98 13.81 -4.89 6.99
CA TYR A 98 12.62 -5.16 7.78
C TYR A 98 12.49 -6.65 8.10
N LYS A 99 12.31 -6.95 9.37
CA LYS A 99 11.94 -8.28 9.85
C LYS A 99 10.43 -8.34 10.01
N LEU A 100 9.79 -9.31 9.36
CA LEU A 100 8.39 -9.63 9.59
C LEU A 100 8.26 -10.40 10.90
N GLU A 101 7.39 -9.94 11.80
CA GLU A 101 7.10 -10.59 13.09
C GLU A 101 5.80 -11.40 13.04
N ASP A 102 4.79 -10.88 12.34
CA ASP A 102 3.47 -11.49 12.21
C ASP A 102 2.77 -10.98 10.95
N SER A 103 1.82 -11.75 10.42
CA SER A 103 1.09 -11.36 9.22
C SER A 103 -0.22 -12.13 9.05
N GLY A 104 -1.09 -11.60 8.20
CA GLY A 104 -2.32 -12.27 7.83
C GLY A 104 -3.02 -11.59 6.67
N THR A 105 -4.11 -12.21 6.25
CA THR A 105 -5.05 -11.66 5.26
C THR A 105 -6.46 -11.97 5.72
N PHE A 106 -7.37 -11.02 5.53
CA PHE A 106 -8.79 -11.20 5.76
C PHE A 106 -9.61 -10.61 4.62
N TRP A 107 -10.81 -11.16 4.41
CA TRP A 107 -11.73 -10.69 3.37
C TRP A 107 -12.53 -9.49 3.85
N LEU A 108 -12.72 -8.55 2.94
CA LEU A 108 -13.56 -7.36 3.18
C LEU A 108 -15.03 -7.73 2.96
N SER A 109 -15.55 -8.48 3.92
CA SER A 109 -16.90 -9.05 3.90
C SER A 109 -17.42 -9.32 5.32
N PRO A 110 -18.71 -9.64 5.50
CA PRO A 110 -19.26 -10.10 6.79
C PRO A 110 -18.63 -11.41 7.30
N SER A 111 -17.91 -12.15 6.45
CA SER A 111 -17.19 -13.41 6.79
C SER A 111 -15.69 -13.26 6.50
N PRO A 112 -14.96 -12.44 7.29
CA PRO A 112 -13.60 -12.04 6.95
C PRO A 112 -12.55 -13.17 7.02
N GLU A 113 -12.87 -14.32 7.59
CA GLU A 113 -11.96 -15.44 7.80
C GLU A 113 -11.89 -16.41 6.59
N VAL A 114 -12.79 -16.26 5.62
CA VAL A 114 -12.90 -17.14 4.45
C VAL A 114 -13.09 -16.36 3.15
N PRO A 115 -12.69 -16.92 1.99
CA PRO A 115 -12.97 -16.32 0.69
C PRO A 115 -14.44 -16.00 0.52
N SER A 116 -14.75 -14.71 0.49
CA SER A 116 -16.14 -14.24 0.44
C SER A 116 -16.24 -12.84 -0.15
N LYS A 117 -17.41 -12.57 -0.74
CA LYS A 117 -17.78 -11.28 -1.28
C LYS A 117 -18.62 -10.51 -0.27
N GLY A 118 -18.25 -9.24 -0.02
CA GLY A 118 -18.92 -8.42 0.97
C GLY A 118 -20.02 -7.52 0.37
N TRP A 119 -21.15 -7.42 1.05
CA TRP A 119 -22.22 -6.45 0.79
C TRP A 119 -22.61 -6.38 -0.69
N ASP A 120 -22.51 -5.18 -1.30
CA ASP A 120 -22.79 -4.92 -2.71
C ASP A 120 -21.53 -4.98 -3.61
N ALA A 121 -20.41 -5.54 -3.12
CA ALA A 121 -19.19 -5.66 -3.88
C ALA A 121 -19.39 -6.47 -5.18
N ALA A 122 -18.71 -6.05 -6.26
CA ALA A 122 -18.68 -6.81 -7.50
C ALA A 122 -17.79 -8.05 -7.38
N LEU A 123 -16.69 -7.96 -6.61
CA LEU A 123 -15.65 -8.97 -6.49
C LEU A 123 -15.26 -9.21 -5.03
N ASN A 124 -14.61 -10.35 -4.76
CA ASN A 124 -13.93 -10.56 -3.48
C ASN A 124 -12.86 -9.50 -3.30
N ARG A 125 -12.78 -8.93 -2.10
CA ARG A 125 -11.77 -7.94 -1.71
C ARG A 125 -11.10 -8.36 -0.42
N ILE A 126 -9.82 -8.07 -0.29
CA ILE A 126 -9.00 -8.50 0.84
C ILE A 126 -8.18 -7.35 1.41
N CYS A 127 -7.78 -7.52 2.66
CA CYS A 127 -6.76 -6.73 3.32
C CYS A 127 -5.64 -7.66 3.76
N SER A 128 -4.42 -7.43 3.27
CA SER A 128 -3.22 -8.09 3.79
C SER A 128 -2.55 -7.18 4.82
N TRP A 129 -2.00 -7.77 5.88
CA TRP A 129 -1.30 -7.01 6.92
C TRP A 129 -0.04 -7.70 7.38
N GLY A 130 0.91 -6.91 7.86
CA GLY A 130 2.14 -7.38 8.47
C GLY A 130 2.59 -6.50 9.62
N LYS A 131 3.19 -7.12 10.63
CA LYS A 131 3.89 -6.48 11.73
C LYS A 131 5.38 -6.55 11.47
N PHE A 132 6.03 -5.40 11.47
CA PHE A 132 7.43 -5.28 11.11
C PHE A 132 8.27 -4.68 12.23
N THR A 133 9.54 -5.12 12.29
CA THR A 133 10.61 -4.46 13.03
C THR A 133 11.68 -4.03 12.02
N SER A 134 12.02 -2.75 12.00
CA SER A 134 13.09 -2.21 11.16
C SER A 134 14.47 -2.37 11.81
N GLN A 135 15.54 -2.16 11.05
CA GLN A 135 16.91 -2.25 11.56
C GLN A 135 17.23 -1.28 12.71
N ASP A 136 16.56 -0.12 12.77
CA ASP A 136 16.70 0.85 13.86
C ASP A 136 15.88 0.49 15.12
N GLY A 137 15.16 -0.65 15.09
CA GLY A 137 14.33 -1.14 16.18
C GLY A 137 12.90 -0.60 16.20
N SER A 138 12.51 0.23 15.23
CA SER A 138 11.14 0.72 15.14
C SER A 138 10.18 -0.43 14.78
N ARG A 139 9.06 -0.51 15.51
CA ARG A 139 8.02 -1.54 15.31
C ARG A 139 6.72 -0.89 14.87
N PHE A 140 6.09 -1.45 13.85
CA PHE A 140 4.87 -0.89 13.28
C PHE A 140 4.08 -1.94 12.50
N TYR A 141 2.82 -1.62 12.21
CA TYR A 141 1.98 -2.43 11.33
C TYR A 141 1.79 -1.75 9.97
N VAL A 142 1.67 -2.56 8.93
CA VAL A 142 1.26 -2.13 7.59
C VAL A 142 0.05 -2.95 7.18
N PHE A 143 -0.99 -2.26 6.69
CA PHE A 143 -2.20 -2.84 6.11
C PHE A 143 -2.30 -2.38 4.66
N ASN A 144 -2.62 -3.30 3.74
CA ASN A 144 -2.78 -3.00 2.31
C ASN A 144 -4.11 -3.53 1.80
N VAL A 145 -4.88 -2.67 1.15
CA VAL A 145 -6.21 -2.96 0.65
C VAL A 145 -6.35 -2.68 -0.84
N HIS A 146 -7.29 -3.35 -1.49
CA HIS A 146 -7.89 -2.91 -2.75
C HIS A 146 -9.40 -2.98 -2.59
N TYR A 147 -10.07 -1.83 -2.48
CA TYR A 147 -11.51 -1.73 -2.27
C TYR A 147 -12.28 -2.04 -3.54
N ASP A 148 -13.57 -2.33 -3.39
CA ASP A 148 -14.43 -2.62 -4.53
C ASP A 148 -14.70 -1.36 -5.36
N HIS A 149 -14.58 -1.50 -6.68
CA HIS A 149 -14.74 -0.39 -7.62
C HIS A 149 -16.21 -0.02 -7.90
N MET A 150 -17.17 -0.90 -7.54
CA MET A 150 -18.59 -0.69 -7.80
C MET A 150 -19.40 -0.42 -6.53
N GLY A 151 -19.24 -1.29 -5.52
CA GLY A 151 -20.09 -1.32 -4.32
C GLY A 151 -19.80 -0.17 -3.36
N GLN A 152 -20.69 0.82 -3.25
CA GLN A 152 -20.50 1.92 -2.31
C GLN A 152 -20.63 1.44 -0.86
N GLN A 153 -21.62 0.59 -0.56
CA GLN A 153 -21.78 0.00 0.77
C GLN A 153 -20.56 -0.86 1.12
N ALA A 154 -20.06 -1.65 0.17
CA ALA A 154 -18.89 -2.49 0.38
C ALA A 154 -17.66 -1.65 0.77
N ARG A 155 -17.43 -0.49 0.16
CA ARG A 155 -16.32 0.41 0.53
C ARG A 155 -16.47 0.97 1.94
N GLU A 156 -17.66 1.46 2.30
CA GLU A 156 -17.91 2.01 3.64
C GLU A 156 -17.76 0.94 4.74
N GLU A 157 -18.36 -0.22 4.55
CA GLU A 157 -18.28 -1.32 5.50
C GLU A 157 -16.87 -1.91 5.57
N SER A 158 -16.12 -1.91 4.45
CA SER A 158 -14.71 -2.29 4.44
C SER A 158 -13.88 -1.36 5.33
N SER A 159 -14.11 -0.03 5.28
CA SER A 159 -13.42 0.91 6.17
C SER A 159 -13.72 0.62 7.64
N LYS A 160 -14.98 0.36 8.01
CA LYS A 160 -15.37 0.01 9.37
C LYS A 160 -14.73 -1.31 9.82
N LEU A 161 -14.74 -2.32 8.95
CA LEU A 161 -14.18 -3.64 9.23
C LEU A 161 -12.66 -3.56 9.45
N VAL A 162 -11.94 -2.87 8.56
CA VAL A 162 -10.47 -2.72 8.69
C VAL A 162 -10.11 -1.97 9.97
N LEU A 163 -10.82 -0.91 10.34
CA LEU A 163 -10.64 -0.21 11.62
C LEU A 163 -10.82 -1.16 12.81
N SER A 164 -11.88 -1.99 12.79
CA SER A 164 -12.13 -2.99 13.82
C SER A 164 -11.01 -4.03 13.90
N LYS A 165 -10.57 -4.56 12.74
CA LYS A 165 -9.49 -5.55 12.66
C LYS A 165 -8.14 -4.97 13.09
N ILE A 166 -7.84 -3.72 12.77
CA ILE A 166 -6.64 -3.05 13.26
C ILE A 166 -6.64 -3.00 14.80
N ASN A 167 -7.75 -2.62 15.41
CA ASN A 167 -7.88 -2.58 16.87
C ASN A 167 -7.77 -3.97 17.51
N GLU A 168 -8.27 -5.01 16.84
CA GLU A 168 -8.16 -6.40 17.29
C GLU A 168 -6.71 -6.92 17.22
N ILE A 169 -6.00 -6.63 16.12
CA ILE A 169 -4.66 -7.11 15.81
C ILE A 169 -3.59 -6.31 16.56
N ASN A 170 -3.68 -4.98 16.56
CA ASN A 170 -2.68 -4.08 17.15
C ASN A 170 -2.95 -3.82 18.63
N ARG A 171 -2.91 -4.85 19.46
CA ARG A 171 -3.11 -4.72 20.92
C ARG A 171 -1.97 -3.99 21.63
N GLU A 172 -0.82 -3.88 20.99
CA GLU A 172 0.35 -3.18 21.54
C GLU A 172 0.30 -1.66 21.32
N GLY A 173 -0.64 -1.16 20.53
CA GLY A 173 -0.76 0.27 20.23
C GLY A 173 0.41 0.82 19.40
N LEU A 174 1.04 -0.02 18.57
CA LEU A 174 2.14 0.37 17.69
C LEU A 174 1.64 1.31 16.58
N PRO A 175 2.52 2.11 15.98
CA PRO A 175 2.17 2.88 14.79
C PRO A 175 1.61 2.00 13.69
N VAL A 176 0.63 2.51 12.96
CA VAL A 176 -0.03 1.81 11.84
C VAL A 176 0.06 2.66 10.58
N ILE A 177 0.39 2.00 9.48
CA ILE A 177 0.31 2.53 8.12
C ILE A 177 -0.74 1.70 7.38
N TRP A 178 -1.82 2.33 6.96
CA TRP A 178 -2.86 1.70 6.16
C TRP A 178 -2.90 2.33 4.78
N MET A 179 -2.57 1.55 3.78
CA MET A 179 -2.39 1.99 2.41
C MET A 179 -3.21 1.14 1.44
N GLY A 180 -3.39 1.63 0.24
CA GLY A 180 -4.04 0.86 -0.82
C GLY A 180 -4.69 1.71 -1.90
N ASP A 181 -5.32 1.02 -2.83
CA ASP A 181 -6.33 1.55 -3.75
C ASP A 181 -7.70 1.43 -3.07
N PHE A 182 -8.22 2.55 -2.61
CA PHE A 182 -9.50 2.62 -1.93
C PHE A 182 -10.69 2.79 -2.90
N ASN A 183 -10.42 3.03 -4.18
CA ASN A 183 -11.45 3.31 -5.19
C ASN A 183 -12.41 4.45 -4.78
N VAL A 184 -11.95 5.40 -3.97
CA VAL A 184 -12.72 6.55 -3.49
C VAL A 184 -11.87 7.81 -3.42
N GLU A 185 -12.48 8.94 -3.73
CA GLU A 185 -11.93 10.27 -3.47
C GLU A 185 -12.21 10.72 -2.02
N PRO A 186 -11.54 11.76 -1.51
CA PRO A 186 -11.63 12.20 -0.11
C PRO A 186 -13.06 12.56 0.36
N GLU A 187 -13.94 12.98 -0.54
CA GLU A 187 -15.32 13.36 -0.22
C GLU A 187 -16.23 12.14 -0.01
N ASN A 188 -15.78 10.94 -0.39
CA ASN A 188 -16.57 9.73 -0.27
C ASN A 188 -16.75 9.29 1.19
N PRO A 189 -17.96 8.82 1.59
CA PRO A 189 -18.21 8.34 2.94
C PRO A 189 -17.23 7.29 3.45
N ALA A 190 -16.75 6.37 2.60
CA ALA A 190 -15.78 5.34 3.00
C ALA A 190 -14.45 5.94 3.48
N TYR A 191 -13.97 7.01 2.86
CA TYR A 191 -12.80 7.76 3.29
C TYR A 191 -13.09 8.51 4.60
N GLN A 192 -14.26 9.13 4.69
CA GLN A 192 -14.66 9.88 5.88
C GLN A 192 -14.83 8.99 7.11
N VAL A 193 -15.27 7.74 6.96
CA VAL A 193 -15.30 6.75 8.06
C VAL A 193 -13.95 6.62 8.74
N ILE A 194 -12.85 6.68 7.98
CA ILE A 194 -11.49 6.58 8.53
C ILE A 194 -11.11 7.87 9.25
N LEU A 195 -11.29 9.02 8.63
CA LEU A 195 -10.85 10.31 9.19
C LEU A 195 -11.74 10.84 10.33
N ASN A 196 -12.97 10.34 10.44
CA ASN A 196 -13.82 10.61 11.61
C ASN A 196 -13.29 9.94 12.89
N GLN A 197 -12.30 9.06 12.78
CA GLN A 197 -11.54 8.55 13.92
C GLN A 197 -10.41 9.53 14.21
N GLU A 198 -10.45 10.26 15.32
CA GLU A 198 -9.52 11.35 15.69
C GLU A 198 -8.03 10.95 15.61
N THR A 199 -7.73 9.66 15.81
CA THR A 199 -6.36 9.13 15.83
C THR A 199 -5.79 8.87 14.43
N TRP A 200 -6.63 8.84 13.39
CA TRP A 200 -6.22 8.59 12.01
C TRP A 200 -5.98 9.89 11.25
N LYS A 201 -4.94 9.88 10.41
CA LYS A 201 -4.58 11.02 9.56
C LYS A 201 -4.28 10.54 8.15
N ASP A 202 -4.71 11.31 7.14
CA ASP A 202 -4.21 11.15 5.78
C ASP A 202 -2.76 11.66 5.72
N ALA A 203 -1.83 10.82 5.30
CA ALA A 203 -0.41 11.16 5.21
C ALA A 203 -0.17 12.38 4.30
N ARG A 204 -1.00 12.57 3.28
CA ARG A 204 -0.95 13.73 2.37
C ARG A 204 -1.20 15.04 3.11
N LEU A 205 -2.12 15.05 4.08
CA LEU A 205 -2.54 16.26 4.80
C LEU A 205 -1.62 16.60 5.97
N VAL A 206 -0.91 15.60 6.53
CA VAL A 206 -0.04 15.79 7.69
C VAL A 206 1.45 15.75 7.35
N SER A 207 1.79 15.65 6.08
CA SER A 207 3.17 15.71 5.61
C SER A 207 3.83 17.04 5.97
N LYS A 208 5.07 16.99 6.50
CA LYS A 208 5.84 18.21 6.86
C LYS A 208 6.16 19.07 5.66
N LEU A 209 6.36 18.47 4.50
CA LEU A 209 6.53 19.18 3.24
C LEU A 209 5.24 19.12 2.43
N PRO A 210 4.96 20.13 1.60
CA PRO A 210 3.83 20.07 0.67
C PRO A 210 3.88 18.78 -0.16
N SER A 211 2.72 18.17 -0.39
CA SER A 211 2.62 16.96 -1.22
C SER A 211 3.15 17.26 -2.63
N TYR A 212 4.00 16.38 -3.13
CA TYR A 212 4.56 16.44 -4.47
C TYR A 212 3.70 15.68 -5.48
N GLY A 213 3.68 16.15 -6.73
CA GLY A 213 3.05 15.45 -7.85
C GLY A 213 1.66 15.99 -8.24
N PRO A 214 0.92 15.24 -9.07
CA PRO A 214 -0.41 15.63 -9.54
C PRO A 214 -1.46 15.56 -8.44
N LYS A 215 -2.70 15.98 -8.78
CA LYS A 215 -3.83 15.89 -7.83
C LYS A 215 -4.44 14.50 -7.74
N GLY A 216 -4.30 13.69 -8.80
CA GLY A 216 -4.93 12.38 -8.89
C GLY A 216 -3.93 11.26 -9.11
N THR A 217 -4.39 10.02 -8.95
CA THR A 217 -3.56 8.81 -9.04
C THR A 217 -3.93 7.88 -10.19
N PHE A 218 -5.19 7.85 -10.64
CA PHE A 218 -5.65 6.95 -11.70
C PHE A 218 -5.54 7.59 -13.09
N THR A 219 -4.63 7.09 -13.92
CA THR A 219 -4.34 7.61 -15.27
C THR A 219 -5.06 6.89 -16.39
N ALA A 220 -5.55 5.66 -16.17
CA ALA A 220 -6.05 4.76 -17.21
C ALA A 220 -5.07 4.59 -18.40
N PHE A 221 -3.75 4.71 -18.15
CA PHE A 221 -2.70 4.79 -19.17
C PHE A 221 -2.80 6.00 -20.13
N GLU A 222 -3.69 6.96 -19.89
CA GLU A 222 -3.84 8.14 -20.75
C GLU A 222 -2.67 9.11 -20.52
N TRP A 223 -1.79 9.22 -21.53
CA TRP A 223 -0.62 10.08 -21.45
C TRP A 223 -0.94 11.59 -21.47
N ASP A 224 -1.90 11.97 -22.29
CA ASP A 224 -2.19 13.38 -22.57
C ASP A 224 -3.12 14.04 -21.54
N ARG A 225 -3.55 13.28 -20.52
CA ARG A 225 -4.43 13.77 -19.46
C ARG A 225 -3.90 13.43 -18.08
N MET A 226 -3.64 14.45 -17.27
CA MET A 226 -3.33 14.25 -15.85
C MET A 226 -4.59 13.89 -15.06
N PRO A 227 -4.53 12.86 -14.19
CA PRO A 227 -5.65 12.48 -13.36
C PRO A 227 -6.01 13.59 -12.36
N ALA A 228 -7.30 13.81 -12.14
CA ALA A 228 -7.81 14.80 -11.20
C ALA A 228 -8.18 14.21 -9.84
N GLY A 229 -8.68 12.96 -9.83
CA GLY A 229 -9.14 12.25 -8.63
C GLY A 229 -8.03 11.42 -7.99
N ILE A 230 -7.89 11.51 -6.67
CA ILE A 230 -7.00 10.65 -5.88
C ILE A 230 -7.81 9.50 -5.28
N ILE A 231 -7.45 8.27 -5.61
CA ILE A 231 -8.13 7.05 -5.12
C ILE A 231 -7.18 6.09 -4.40
N ASP A 232 -5.88 6.33 -4.52
CA ASP A 232 -4.84 5.62 -3.78
C ASP A 232 -4.41 6.48 -2.59
N HIS A 233 -4.52 5.95 -1.37
CA HIS A 233 -4.29 6.69 -0.14
C HIS A 233 -3.33 5.97 0.79
N ILE A 234 -2.69 6.75 1.67
CA ILE A 234 -1.93 6.26 2.82
C ILE A 234 -2.44 6.98 4.06
N PHE A 235 -3.04 6.22 4.97
CA PHE A 235 -3.45 6.70 6.28
C PHE A 235 -2.44 6.26 7.33
N VAL A 236 -2.26 7.08 8.35
CA VAL A 236 -1.32 6.82 9.43
C VAL A 236 -1.96 7.03 10.79
N GLN A 237 -1.55 6.22 11.78
CA GLN A 237 -1.98 6.31 13.17
C GLN A 237 -0.80 6.06 14.10
N GLY A 238 -0.81 6.70 15.27
CA GLY A 238 0.18 6.48 16.32
C GLY A 238 1.36 7.45 16.26
N LYS A 239 2.42 7.12 17.00
CA LYS A 239 3.60 7.98 17.14
C LYS A 239 4.54 7.80 15.95
N LEU A 240 4.32 8.58 14.91
CA LEU A 240 5.16 8.68 13.72
C LEU A 240 5.06 10.07 13.11
N GLU A 241 6.02 10.43 12.29
CA GLU A 241 6.03 11.66 11.51
C GLU A 241 6.02 11.34 10.01
N VAL A 242 5.15 11.99 9.25
CA VAL A 242 5.18 11.98 7.78
C VAL A 242 6.08 13.12 7.32
N LEU A 243 7.30 12.82 6.89
CA LEU A 243 8.26 13.82 6.46
C LEU A 243 7.95 14.32 5.05
N ARG A 244 7.57 13.39 4.17
CA ARG A 244 7.21 13.66 2.77
C ARG A 244 6.06 12.77 2.33
N HIS A 245 5.27 13.33 1.42
CA HIS A 245 4.26 12.62 0.66
C HIS A 245 4.39 13.03 -0.81
N GLY A 246 4.25 12.08 -1.73
CA GLY A 246 4.30 12.37 -3.15
C GLY A 246 3.62 11.33 -4.01
N ILE A 247 3.03 11.78 -5.10
CA ILE A 247 2.50 10.96 -6.18
C ILE A 247 3.56 10.94 -7.28
N LEU A 248 4.12 9.75 -7.55
CA LEU A 248 5.24 9.58 -8.47
C LEU A 248 4.73 9.44 -9.90
N THR A 249 5.29 10.23 -10.82
CA THR A 249 4.87 10.31 -12.23
C THR A 249 5.92 9.79 -13.19
N ASP A 250 6.73 8.84 -12.75
CA ASP A 250 7.76 8.21 -13.58
C ASP A 250 7.14 7.66 -14.86
N ASN A 251 7.83 7.85 -15.97
CA ASN A 251 7.36 7.44 -17.28
C ASN A 251 8.50 6.99 -18.18
N TYR A 252 8.17 6.27 -19.24
CA TYR A 252 9.12 5.64 -20.15
C TYR A 252 8.65 5.85 -21.61
N GLY A 253 9.12 6.92 -22.21
CA GLY A 253 8.80 7.22 -23.61
C GLY A 253 7.29 7.44 -23.85
N LYS A 254 6.67 8.30 -23.05
CA LYS A 254 5.23 8.60 -23.06
C LYS A 254 4.34 7.41 -22.67
N LYS A 255 4.86 6.52 -21.79
CA LYS A 255 4.10 5.42 -21.20
C LYS A 255 4.32 5.40 -19.70
N TYR A 256 3.30 5.03 -18.97
CA TYR A 256 3.35 4.84 -17.52
C TYR A 256 3.60 3.37 -17.16
N PRO A 257 4.28 3.08 -16.04
CA PRO A 257 4.47 1.71 -15.56
C PRO A 257 3.17 1.00 -15.17
N SER A 258 2.14 1.78 -14.81
CA SER A 258 0.79 1.32 -14.49
C SER A 258 -0.24 2.37 -14.92
N ASP A 259 -1.52 2.00 -14.91
CA ASP A 259 -2.65 2.92 -15.04
C ASP A 259 -2.92 3.71 -13.74
N HIS A 260 -2.18 3.42 -12.66
CA HIS A 260 -2.10 4.22 -11.46
C HIS A 260 -0.70 4.79 -11.26
N PHE A 261 -0.61 5.94 -10.60
CA PHE A 261 0.63 6.46 -10.06
C PHE A 261 0.86 5.96 -8.64
N PRO A 262 2.10 5.55 -8.29
CA PRO A 262 2.41 5.20 -6.91
C PRO A 262 2.29 6.41 -5.98
N VAL A 263 1.78 6.17 -4.77
CA VAL A 263 1.82 7.16 -3.68
C VAL A 263 2.91 6.76 -2.70
N LEU A 264 3.89 7.63 -2.52
CA LEU A 264 5.06 7.43 -1.65
C LEU A 264 4.93 8.29 -0.40
N VAL A 265 5.33 7.72 0.74
CA VAL A 265 5.59 8.46 1.98
C VAL A 265 7.00 8.16 2.50
N GLU A 266 7.62 9.18 3.10
CA GLU A 266 8.83 9.04 3.90
C GLU A 266 8.44 9.30 5.36
N LEU A 267 8.66 8.30 6.21
CA LEU A 267 8.23 8.27 7.61
C LEU A 267 9.43 8.24 8.57
N LYS A 268 9.18 8.74 9.77
CA LYS A 268 10.06 8.59 10.93
C LYS A 268 9.22 8.14 12.13
N PHE A 269 9.66 7.08 12.80
CA PHE A 269 9.04 6.55 14.02
C PHE A 269 9.66 7.10 15.28
#